data_09d88497c3e0160f9838c1f6d702ad55
#
_entry.id   09d88497c3e0160f9838c1f6d702ad55
#
_cell.length_a   1.000
_cell.length_b   1.000
_cell.length_c   1.000
_cell.angle_alpha   90.00
_cell.angle_beta   90.00
_cell.angle_gamma   90.00
#
_symmetry.space_group_name_H-M   'P 1'
#
loop_
_entity.id
_entity.type
_entity.pdbx_description
1 polymer ?
#
loop_
_entity_poly.entity_id
_entity_poly.type
_entity_poly.pdbx_seq_one_letter_code
_entity_poly.pdbx_strand_id
1 'polypeptide(L)'
;MPMSEALLEKRLAETPEMEPCDGVKLLYQSQFGCGHLLPPDGQLAKRIRAERDETPENASLSPFSFIGNGLCRMNLAAPAVRALPPERLARMMTLTAEDVPPLRPGDERLPDFERELALLCAAAQAGRTHFSLAALDGYLAEYRAAGYPPVSHSPRYRAAYQPAYRVVSGDFAVLLPLIVSLEERLAHQQAVTVVLDGPCGSGKTTLAEKLSRLYGAPTVHMDEFFLPPELRAPERLSQPGGNIHYERFLSEVLPCLTAGETFSYGSFDCHRGVTRPVFLPQSPVRIVEGSYALHPRFEESYRAADALTAFLCVSPAEQLRRIEKRSPALLDRFREVWIPLENSYFQAYDIQSRARIRLKSM
;
A
#
# COMPACT_ATOMS: atom_id res chain seq x y z
N MET A 1 -8.78 7.66 2.41
CA MET A 1 -9.90 8.64 2.19
C MET A 1 -11.19 7.91 2.50
N PRO A 2 -12.15 8.52 3.22
CA PRO A 2 -13.45 7.91 3.48
C PRO A 2 -14.20 7.60 2.16
N MET A 3 -15.26 6.81 2.24
CA MET A 3 -16.16 6.61 1.11
C MET A 3 -16.70 7.97 0.68
N SER A 4 -16.38 8.40 -0.53
CA SER A 4 -16.93 9.62 -1.10
C SER A 4 -18.20 9.33 -1.90
N GLU A 5 -19.06 10.33 -2.05
CA GLU A 5 -20.28 10.21 -2.89
C GLU A 5 -19.90 9.75 -4.31
N ALA A 6 -18.90 10.37 -4.94
CA ALA A 6 -18.45 10.00 -6.28
C ALA A 6 -17.94 8.55 -6.39
N LEU A 7 -17.26 8.03 -5.34
CA LEU A 7 -16.80 6.64 -5.33
C LEU A 7 -17.99 5.68 -5.18
N LEU A 8 -18.94 6.01 -4.29
CA LEU A 8 -20.16 5.23 -4.08
C LEU A 8 -20.97 5.16 -5.37
N GLU A 9 -21.22 6.29 -6.02
CA GLU A 9 -21.95 6.37 -7.30
C GLU A 9 -21.30 5.53 -8.39
N LYS A 10 -19.97 5.64 -8.51
CA LYS A 10 -19.22 4.80 -9.42
C LYS A 10 -19.47 3.31 -9.17
N ARG A 11 -19.44 2.86 -7.92
CA ARG A 11 -19.67 1.45 -7.57
C ARG A 11 -21.11 1.01 -7.83
N LEU A 12 -22.09 1.87 -7.55
CA LEU A 12 -23.50 1.60 -7.86
C LEU A 12 -23.74 1.48 -9.37
N ALA A 13 -23.14 2.36 -10.15
CA ALA A 13 -23.25 2.32 -11.63
C ALA A 13 -22.58 1.07 -12.25
N GLU A 14 -21.48 0.60 -11.68
CA GLU A 14 -20.77 -0.62 -12.15
C GLU A 14 -21.53 -1.92 -11.81
N THR A 15 -22.49 -1.88 -10.87
CA THR A 15 -23.17 -3.08 -10.37
C THR A 15 -24.69 -2.86 -10.24
N PRO A 16 -25.43 -2.71 -11.40
CA PRO A 16 -26.87 -2.45 -11.40
C PRO A 16 -27.73 -3.55 -10.76
N GLU A 17 -27.22 -4.79 -10.64
CA GLU A 17 -27.96 -5.87 -9.99
C GLU A 17 -27.77 -5.91 -8.45
N MET A 18 -27.25 -4.82 -7.85
CA MET A 18 -27.19 -4.68 -6.40
C MET A 18 -28.58 -4.61 -5.77
N GLU A 19 -28.75 -5.30 -4.65
CA GLU A 19 -29.84 -5.15 -3.70
C GLU A 19 -29.36 -4.34 -2.47
N PRO A 20 -30.26 -3.86 -1.59
CA PRO A 20 -29.89 -3.07 -0.40
C PRO A 20 -28.75 -3.68 0.42
N CYS A 21 -28.78 -4.99 0.65
CA CYS A 21 -27.73 -5.71 1.40
C CYS A 21 -26.36 -5.62 0.73
N ASP A 22 -26.27 -5.56 -0.60
CA ASP A 22 -25.00 -5.45 -1.32
C ASP A 22 -24.38 -4.07 -1.17
N GLY A 23 -25.19 -3.01 -1.19
CA GLY A 23 -24.77 -1.66 -0.88
C GLY A 23 -24.25 -1.54 0.55
N VAL A 24 -24.98 -2.08 1.52
CA VAL A 24 -24.56 -2.12 2.92
C VAL A 24 -23.27 -2.95 3.10
N LYS A 25 -23.13 -4.08 2.40
CA LYS A 25 -21.90 -4.88 2.40
C LYS A 25 -20.69 -4.10 1.89
N LEU A 26 -20.85 -3.31 0.82
CA LEU A 26 -19.78 -2.47 0.28
C LEU A 26 -19.29 -1.48 1.35
N LEU A 27 -20.21 -0.77 2.01
CA LEU A 27 -19.89 0.19 3.05
C LEU A 27 -19.35 -0.47 4.32
N TYR A 28 -19.88 -1.63 4.72
CA TYR A 28 -19.36 -2.41 5.83
C TYR A 28 -17.89 -2.82 5.60
N GLN A 29 -17.59 -3.34 4.41
CA GLN A 29 -16.22 -3.72 4.05
C GLN A 29 -15.29 -2.50 3.98
N SER A 30 -15.77 -1.36 3.51
CA SER A 30 -15.04 -0.09 3.50
C SER A 30 -14.66 0.34 4.93
N GLN A 31 -15.57 0.23 5.88
CA GLN A 31 -15.38 0.74 7.23
C GLN A 31 -14.71 -0.25 8.19
N PHE A 32 -15.04 -1.54 8.08
CA PHE A 32 -14.64 -2.57 9.04
C PHE A 32 -13.76 -3.68 8.44
N GLY A 33 -13.37 -3.53 7.17
CA GLY A 33 -12.41 -4.43 6.52
C GLY A 33 -12.89 -5.87 6.38
N CYS A 34 -11.92 -6.79 6.51
CA CYS A 34 -12.12 -8.22 6.22
C CYS A 34 -11.98 -9.15 7.44
N GLY A 35 -11.82 -8.60 8.65
CA GLY A 35 -11.52 -9.41 9.83
C GLY A 35 -12.54 -10.52 10.11
N HIS A 36 -13.82 -10.25 9.84
CA HIS A 36 -14.91 -11.23 9.97
C HIS A 36 -14.86 -12.39 8.95
N LEU A 37 -14.03 -12.26 7.91
CA LEU A 37 -13.84 -13.30 6.87
C LEU A 37 -12.63 -14.20 7.14
N LEU A 38 -11.85 -13.91 8.18
CA LEU A 38 -10.70 -14.74 8.54
C LEU A 38 -11.18 -16.01 9.25
N PRO A 39 -10.90 -17.20 8.71
CA PRO A 39 -11.30 -18.42 9.36
C PRO A 39 -10.47 -18.68 10.62
N PRO A 40 -11.08 -19.14 11.72
CA PRO A 40 -10.36 -19.40 12.98
C PRO A 40 -9.37 -20.57 12.91
N ASP A 41 -9.51 -21.43 11.90
CA ASP A 41 -8.69 -22.62 11.70
C ASP A 41 -7.36 -22.38 10.96
N GLY A 42 -7.06 -21.12 10.61
CA GLY A 42 -5.84 -20.75 9.87
C GLY A 42 -5.79 -21.23 8.42
N GLN A 43 -6.87 -21.80 7.88
CA GLN A 43 -6.89 -22.37 6.52
C GLN A 43 -7.24 -21.36 5.42
N LEU A 44 -7.03 -20.07 5.65
CA LEU A 44 -7.39 -19.03 4.70
C LEU A 44 -6.73 -19.22 3.32
N ALA A 45 -5.44 -19.55 3.28
CA ALA A 45 -4.72 -19.78 2.03
C ALA A 45 -5.31 -20.96 1.23
N LYS A 46 -5.68 -22.06 1.92
CA LYS A 46 -6.33 -23.22 1.29
C LYS A 46 -7.68 -22.84 0.68
N ARG A 47 -8.50 -22.04 1.40
CA ARG A 47 -9.79 -21.56 0.90
C ARG A 47 -9.63 -20.63 -0.31
N ILE A 48 -8.62 -19.74 -0.27
CA ILE A 48 -8.28 -18.85 -1.41
C ILE A 48 -7.88 -19.70 -2.63
N ARG A 49 -7.06 -20.73 -2.43
CA ARG A 49 -6.62 -21.63 -3.50
C ARG A 49 -7.82 -22.33 -4.14
N ALA A 50 -8.67 -22.97 -3.34
CA ALA A 50 -9.86 -23.68 -3.84
C ALA A 50 -10.78 -22.73 -4.64
N GLU A 51 -11.12 -21.57 -4.12
CA GLU A 51 -11.97 -20.61 -4.82
C GLU A 51 -11.32 -20.09 -6.11
N ARG A 52 -10.00 -19.85 -6.10
CA ARG A 52 -9.26 -19.44 -7.30
C ARG A 52 -9.27 -20.53 -8.39
N ASP A 53 -9.16 -21.78 -7.99
CA ASP A 53 -9.16 -22.93 -8.94
C ASP A 53 -10.54 -23.12 -9.59
N GLU A 54 -11.63 -22.78 -8.87
CA GLU A 54 -13.00 -22.75 -9.39
C GLU A 54 -13.33 -21.49 -10.20
N THR A 55 -12.53 -20.40 -10.05
CA THR A 55 -12.77 -19.12 -10.71
C THR A 55 -11.96 -19.04 -12.00
N PRO A 56 -12.57 -18.96 -13.19
CA PRO A 56 -11.83 -18.82 -14.44
C PRO A 56 -11.06 -17.49 -14.49
N GLU A 57 -9.88 -17.53 -15.10
CA GLU A 57 -9.10 -16.33 -15.34
C GLU A 57 -9.82 -15.40 -16.32
N ASN A 58 -9.76 -14.09 -16.03
CA ASN A 58 -10.32 -13.05 -16.88
C ASN A 58 -9.36 -11.86 -16.99
N ALA A 59 -8.66 -11.79 -18.11
CA ALA A 59 -7.67 -10.73 -18.39
C ALA A 59 -8.28 -9.33 -18.57
N SER A 60 -9.60 -9.22 -18.79
CA SER A 60 -10.28 -7.93 -18.93
C SER A 60 -10.61 -7.28 -17.56
N LEU A 61 -10.53 -8.04 -16.47
CA LEU A 61 -10.87 -7.53 -15.16
C LEU A 61 -9.71 -6.75 -14.54
N SER A 62 -10.05 -5.60 -13.96
CA SER A 62 -9.10 -4.87 -13.12
C SER A 62 -8.66 -5.74 -11.93
N PRO A 63 -7.35 -5.80 -11.60
CA PRO A 63 -6.86 -6.59 -10.49
C PRO A 63 -7.40 -6.12 -9.14
N PHE A 64 -7.86 -4.87 -9.04
CA PHE A 64 -8.44 -4.34 -7.81
C PHE A 64 -9.46 -3.24 -8.07
N SER A 65 -10.33 -3.02 -7.09
CA SER A 65 -11.25 -1.90 -7.04
C SER A 65 -11.27 -1.28 -5.64
N PHE A 66 -10.99 0.03 -5.54
CA PHE A 66 -11.05 0.75 -4.27
C PHE A 66 -12.48 0.84 -3.76
N ILE A 67 -12.66 0.67 -2.44
CA ILE A 67 -13.97 0.67 -1.77
C ILE A 67 -14.09 1.73 -0.67
N GLY A 68 -13.14 2.67 -0.59
CA GLY A 68 -13.08 3.70 0.45
C GLY A 68 -12.21 3.30 1.64
N ASN A 69 -11.99 4.24 2.55
CA ASN A 69 -11.23 4.08 3.80
C ASN A 69 -9.85 3.40 3.67
N GLY A 70 -9.20 3.59 2.49
CA GLY A 70 -7.89 2.98 2.21
C GLY A 70 -7.94 1.49 1.91
N LEU A 71 -9.12 0.92 1.65
CA LEU A 71 -9.34 -0.49 1.35
C LEU A 71 -9.69 -0.71 -0.12
N CYS A 72 -9.38 -1.90 -0.61
CA CYS A 72 -9.75 -2.35 -1.94
C CYS A 72 -10.17 -3.83 -1.96
N ARG A 73 -10.92 -4.20 -2.99
CA ARG A 73 -11.21 -5.59 -3.36
C ARG A 73 -10.19 -6.03 -4.39
N MET A 74 -9.38 -7.05 -4.10
CA MET A 74 -8.52 -7.73 -5.07
C MET A 74 -9.28 -8.86 -5.73
N ASN A 75 -9.32 -8.85 -7.07
CA ASN A 75 -10.09 -9.79 -7.87
C ASN A 75 -9.31 -11.07 -8.14
N LEU A 76 -9.80 -12.21 -7.67
CA LEU A 76 -9.15 -13.51 -7.84
C LEU A 76 -9.09 -14.00 -9.29
N ALA A 77 -9.96 -13.49 -10.17
CA ALA A 77 -9.96 -13.82 -11.60
C ALA A 77 -8.88 -13.05 -12.39
N ALA A 78 -8.35 -11.93 -11.85
CA ALA A 78 -7.39 -11.10 -12.56
C ALA A 78 -5.99 -11.75 -12.60
N PRO A 79 -5.31 -11.79 -13.78
CA PRO A 79 -4.00 -12.45 -13.93
C PRO A 79 -2.96 -12.02 -12.90
N ALA A 80 -2.82 -10.72 -12.64
CA ALA A 80 -1.84 -10.20 -11.68
C ALA A 80 -2.10 -10.67 -10.23
N VAL A 81 -3.37 -10.90 -9.85
CA VAL A 81 -3.72 -11.44 -8.53
C VAL A 81 -3.54 -12.95 -8.49
N ARG A 82 -3.82 -13.64 -9.60
CA ARG A 82 -3.58 -15.08 -9.75
C ARG A 82 -2.10 -15.45 -9.70
N ALA A 83 -1.21 -14.55 -10.13
CA ALA A 83 0.24 -14.72 -10.04
C ALA A 83 0.74 -14.78 -8.59
N LEU A 84 -0.02 -14.24 -7.62
CA LEU A 84 0.37 -14.29 -6.21
C LEU A 84 0.15 -15.68 -5.60
N PRO A 85 1.07 -16.18 -4.76
CA PRO A 85 0.79 -17.33 -3.91
C PRO A 85 -0.44 -17.10 -3.03
N PRO A 86 -1.35 -18.07 -2.85
CA PRO A 86 -2.50 -17.95 -1.96
C PRO A 86 -2.11 -17.55 -0.52
N GLU A 87 -0.97 -18.02 -0.06
CA GLU A 87 -0.38 -17.72 1.24
C GLU A 87 -0.05 -16.21 1.37
N ARG A 88 0.43 -15.60 0.27
CA ARG A 88 0.74 -14.16 0.24
C ARG A 88 -0.55 -13.33 0.32
N LEU A 89 -1.56 -13.69 -0.42
CA LEU A 89 -2.87 -13.01 -0.36
C LEU A 89 -3.55 -13.21 1.01
N ALA A 90 -3.43 -14.40 1.59
CA ALA A 90 -3.90 -14.67 2.95
C ALA A 90 -3.19 -13.76 3.98
N ARG A 91 -1.86 -13.60 3.86
CA ARG A 91 -1.11 -12.69 4.74
C ARG A 91 -1.51 -11.24 4.56
N MET A 92 -1.76 -10.77 3.33
CA MET A 92 -2.29 -9.43 3.07
C MET A 92 -3.62 -9.19 3.78
N MET A 93 -4.54 -10.15 3.73
CA MET A 93 -5.82 -10.07 4.45
C MET A 93 -5.61 -10.02 5.97
N THR A 94 -4.75 -10.87 6.52
CA THR A 94 -4.44 -10.87 7.96
C THR A 94 -3.90 -9.52 8.40
N LEU A 95 -2.90 -8.98 7.68
CA LEU A 95 -2.35 -7.65 7.98
C LEU A 95 -3.40 -6.54 7.86
N THR A 96 -4.29 -6.65 6.90
CA THR A 96 -5.40 -5.70 6.75
C THR A 96 -6.35 -5.76 7.93
N ALA A 97 -6.67 -6.96 8.42
CA ALA A 97 -7.55 -7.13 9.58
C ALA A 97 -6.88 -6.71 10.91
N GLU A 98 -5.55 -6.81 11.00
CA GLU A 98 -4.78 -6.25 12.12
C GLU A 98 -4.88 -4.71 12.14
N ASP A 99 -4.77 -4.06 10.97
CA ASP A 99 -4.83 -2.59 10.84
C ASP A 99 -6.27 -2.04 10.91
N VAL A 100 -7.24 -2.80 10.41
CA VAL A 100 -8.66 -2.45 10.39
C VAL A 100 -9.45 -3.58 11.07
N PRO A 101 -9.54 -3.56 12.40
CA PRO A 101 -10.23 -4.62 13.15
C PRO A 101 -11.73 -4.63 12.82
N PRO A 102 -12.40 -5.81 12.94
CA PRO A 102 -13.82 -5.93 12.73
C PRO A 102 -14.62 -5.09 13.75
N LEU A 103 -15.86 -4.77 13.40
CA LEU A 103 -16.79 -4.03 14.26
C LEU A 103 -16.93 -4.73 15.63
N ARG A 104 -16.92 -3.92 16.68
CA ARG A 104 -17.11 -4.36 18.07
C ARG A 104 -18.21 -3.53 18.74
N PRO A 105 -18.85 -4.02 19.81
CA PRO A 105 -19.78 -3.20 20.59
C PRO A 105 -19.08 -1.92 21.08
N GLY A 106 -19.71 -0.76 20.87
CA GLY A 106 -19.14 0.55 21.24
C GLY A 106 -18.04 1.07 20.32
N ASP A 107 -17.91 0.55 19.11
CA ASP A 107 -16.89 0.97 18.14
C ASP A 107 -17.06 2.45 17.76
N GLU A 108 -16.01 3.23 17.93
CA GLU A 108 -15.99 4.68 17.64
C GLU A 108 -16.19 5.01 16.15
N ARG A 109 -16.03 4.03 15.25
CA ARG A 109 -16.26 4.18 13.80
C ARG A 109 -17.71 4.05 13.39
N LEU A 110 -18.61 3.64 14.30
CA LEU A 110 -20.03 3.46 13.97
C LEU A 110 -20.73 4.75 13.50
N PRO A 111 -20.48 5.94 14.06
CA PRO A 111 -20.98 7.19 13.51
C PRO A 111 -20.54 7.48 12.08
N ASP A 112 -19.30 7.11 11.72
CA ASP A 112 -18.79 7.26 10.35
C ASP A 112 -19.51 6.32 9.40
N PHE A 113 -19.70 5.07 9.81
CA PHE A 113 -20.47 4.10 9.04
C PHE A 113 -21.92 4.54 8.81
N GLU A 114 -22.59 5.10 9.85
CA GLU A 114 -23.95 5.65 9.70
C GLU A 114 -23.98 6.84 8.72
N ARG A 115 -22.93 7.68 8.68
CA ARG A 115 -22.83 8.73 7.64
C ARG A 115 -22.69 8.14 6.24
N GLU A 116 -21.93 7.06 6.07
CA GLU A 116 -21.83 6.37 4.78
C GLU A 116 -23.16 5.70 4.38
N LEU A 117 -23.89 5.10 5.32
CA LEU A 117 -25.27 4.60 5.08
C LEU A 117 -26.22 5.72 4.66
N ALA A 118 -26.10 6.91 5.25
CA ALA A 118 -26.90 8.07 4.84
C ALA A 118 -26.57 8.53 3.39
N LEU A 119 -25.31 8.40 2.93
CA LEU A 119 -24.98 8.64 1.52
C LEU A 119 -25.66 7.63 0.59
N LEU A 120 -25.77 6.37 1.01
CA LEU A 120 -26.49 5.35 0.24
C LEU A 120 -27.99 5.65 0.17
N CYS A 121 -28.61 6.10 1.28
CA CYS A 121 -30.01 6.55 1.29
C CYS A 121 -30.22 7.75 0.37
N ALA A 122 -29.33 8.74 0.40
CA ALA A 122 -29.40 9.90 -0.50
C ALA A 122 -29.27 9.50 -1.97
N ALA A 123 -28.43 8.54 -2.30
CA ALA A 123 -28.31 8.00 -3.66
C ALA A 123 -29.61 7.28 -4.08
N ALA A 124 -30.23 6.50 -3.19
CA ALA A 124 -31.50 5.82 -3.46
C ALA A 124 -32.65 6.83 -3.64
N GLN A 125 -32.73 7.88 -2.80
CA GLN A 125 -33.71 8.94 -2.91
C GLN A 125 -33.58 9.71 -4.24
N ALA A 126 -32.36 9.91 -4.71
CA ALA A 126 -32.06 10.57 -5.98
C ALA A 126 -32.23 9.66 -7.22
N GLY A 127 -32.69 8.41 -7.05
CA GLY A 127 -32.83 7.44 -8.14
C GLY A 127 -31.51 6.97 -8.75
N ARG A 128 -30.40 7.07 -8.00
CA ARG A 128 -29.05 6.64 -8.43
C ARG A 128 -28.72 5.19 -8.02
N THR A 129 -29.69 4.46 -7.51
CA THR A 129 -29.62 3.02 -7.20
C THR A 129 -30.67 2.27 -8.01
N HIS A 130 -30.47 0.96 -8.19
CA HIS A 130 -31.45 0.07 -8.83
C HIS A 130 -32.45 -0.54 -7.84
N PHE A 131 -32.40 -0.14 -6.58
CA PHE A 131 -33.37 -0.45 -5.53
C PHE A 131 -34.00 0.84 -4.99
N SER A 132 -35.25 0.75 -4.48
CA SER A 132 -35.97 1.91 -3.95
C SER A 132 -35.46 2.31 -2.56
N LEU A 133 -35.66 3.59 -2.20
CA LEU A 133 -35.41 4.06 -0.83
C LEU A 133 -36.21 3.26 0.20
N ALA A 134 -37.49 2.96 -0.09
CA ALA A 134 -38.34 2.19 0.83
C ALA A 134 -37.81 0.78 1.10
N ALA A 135 -37.27 0.11 0.09
CA ALA A 135 -36.62 -1.19 0.26
C ALA A 135 -35.34 -1.09 1.11
N LEU A 136 -34.53 -0.02 0.90
CA LEU A 136 -33.34 0.23 1.69
C LEU A 136 -33.69 0.56 3.15
N ASP A 137 -34.68 1.43 3.40
CA ASP A 137 -35.11 1.81 4.76
C ASP A 137 -35.60 0.60 5.56
N GLY A 138 -36.41 -0.26 4.92
CA GLY A 138 -36.86 -1.51 5.54
C GLY A 138 -35.68 -2.42 5.92
N TYR A 139 -34.73 -2.61 5.01
CA TYR A 139 -33.51 -3.39 5.28
C TYR A 139 -32.68 -2.78 6.41
N LEU A 140 -32.46 -1.46 6.39
CA LEU A 140 -31.65 -0.77 7.41
C LEU A 140 -32.28 -0.80 8.79
N ALA A 141 -33.60 -0.77 8.91
CA ALA A 141 -34.30 -0.88 10.19
C ALA A 141 -33.98 -2.24 10.87
N GLU A 142 -34.08 -3.34 10.12
CA GLU A 142 -33.76 -4.68 10.59
C GLU A 142 -32.25 -4.84 10.88
N TYR A 143 -31.40 -4.32 9.99
CA TYR A 143 -29.96 -4.38 10.10
C TYR A 143 -29.41 -3.68 11.36
N ARG A 144 -29.97 -2.48 11.67
CA ARG A 144 -29.65 -1.73 12.89
C ARG A 144 -30.14 -2.47 14.14
N ALA A 145 -31.34 -3.00 14.11
CA ALA A 145 -31.91 -3.79 15.21
C ALA A 145 -31.07 -5.06 15.50
N ALA A 146 -30.46 -5.65 14.47
CA ALA A 146 -29.56 -6.79 14.59
C ALA A 146 -28.14 -6.43 15.07
N GLY A 147 -27.80 -5.14 15.28
CA GLY A 147 -26.51 -4.68 15.77
C GLY A 147 -25.40 -4.70 14.70
N TYR A 148 -25.73 -4.43 13.45
CA TYR A 148 -24.82 -4.28 12.31
C TYR A 148 -23.94 -5.53 12.03
N PRO A 149 -24.54 -6.71 11.85
CA PRO A 149 -23.77 -7.91 11.58
C PRO A 149 -23.04 -7.85 10.22
N PRO A 150 -21.98 -8.64 10.01
CA PRO A 150 -21.38 -8.80 8.68
C PRO A 150 -22.40 -9.25 7.64
N VAL A 151 -22.33 -8.67 6.42
CA VAL A 151 -23.32 -8.87 5.36
C VAL A 151 -22.78 -9.79 4.26
N SER A 152 -23.63 -10.69 3.77
CA SER A 152 -23.38 -11.51 2.58
C SER A 152 -23.94 -10.84 1.32
N HIS A 153 -23.39 -11.16 0.15
CA HIS A 153 -24.00 -10.75 -1.12
C HIS A 153 -25.36 -11.43 -1.34
N SER A 154 -26.27 -10.70 -1.95
CA SER A 154 -27.55 -11.21 -2.38
C SER A 154 -27.41 -12.36 -3.39
N PRO A 155 -28.42 -13.25 -3.52
CA PRO A 155 -28.44 -14.24 -4.57
C PRO A 155 -28.40 -13.61 -5.97
N ARG A 156 -29.10 -12.51 -6.17
CA ARG A 156 -29.13 -11.75 -7.43
C ARG A 156 -27.75 -11.22 -7.82
N TYR A 157 -27.05 -10.58 -6.89
CA TYR A 157 -25.68 -10.12 -7.10
C TYR A 157 -24.72 -11.25 -7.44
N ARG A 158 -24.82 -12.39 -6.70
CA ARG A 158 -23.95 -13.55 -6.94
C ARG A 158 -24.20 -14.15 -8.33
N ALA A 159 -25.44 -14.25 -8.76
CA ALA A 159 -25.78 -14.77 -10.09
C ALA A 159 -25.25 -13.87 -11.22
N ALA A 160 -25.34 -12.54 -11.05
CA ALA A 160 -24.93 -11.57 -12.06
C ALA A 160 -23.42 -11.41 -12.15
N TYR A 161 -22.71 -11.35 -11.02
CA TYR A 161 -21.30 -10.91 -10.99
C TYR A 161 -20.31 -11.99 -10.56
N GLN A 162 -20.77 -13.11 -10.02
CA GLN A 162 -19.92 -14.22 -9.53
C GLN A 162 -18.70 -13.68 -8.73
N PRO A 163 -18.93 -12.90 -7.65
CA PRO A 163 -17.90 -12.14 -6.98
C PRO A 163 -16.84 -13.03 -6.33
N ALA A 164 -15.63 -13.03 -6.89
CA ALA A 164 -14.47 -13.72 -6.37
C ALA A 164 -13.37 -12.69 -6.06
N TYR A 165 -13.36 -12.15 -4.85
CA TYR A 165 -12.41 -11.13 -4.43
C TYR A 165 -11.99 -11.25 -2.96
N ARG A 166 -10.91 -10.55 -2.61
CA ARG A 166 -10.44 -10.39 -1.23
C ARG A 166 -10.30 -8.92 -0.89
N VAL A 167 -10.77 -8.54 0.30
CA VAL A 167 -10.61 -7.17 0.82
C VAL A 167 -9.25 -7.06 1.49
N VAL A 168 -8.45 -6.09 1.04
CA VAL A 168 -7.11 -5.81 1.55
C VAL A 168 -6.87 -4.30 1.61
N SER A 169 -5.79 -3.88 2.30
CA SER A 169 -5.33 -2.48 2.26
C SER A 169 -5.03 -2.06 0.81
N GLY A 170 -5.42 -0.85 0.46
CA GLY A 170 -5.12 -0.24 -0.83
C GLY A 170 -3.62 -0.09 -1.10
N ASP A 171 -2.79 -0.04 -0.06
CA ASP A 171 -1.35 -0.04 -0.19
C ASP A 171 -0.85 -1.29 -0.92
N PHE A 172 -1.48 -2.46 -0.68
CA PHE A 172 -1.16 -3.69 -1.41
C PHE A 172 -1.56 -3.62 -2.88
N ALA A 173 -2.62 -2.87 -3.22
CA ALA A 173 -2.97 -2.62 -4.62
C ALA A 173 -1.91 -1.75 -5.32
N VAL A 174 -1.40 -0.71 -4.64
CA VAL A 174 -0.28 0.11 -5.14
C VAL A 174 0.97 -0.74 -5.33
N LEU A 175 1.26 -1.61 -4.37
CA LEU A 175 2.44 -2.48 -4.39
C LEU A 175 2.30 -3.70 -5.32
N LEU A 176 1.13 -3.99 -5.87
CA LEU A 176 0.87 -5.23 -6.61
C LEU A 176 1.90 -5.51 -7.72
N PRO A 177 2.29 -4.56 -8.59
CA PRO A 177 3.30 -4.83 -9.62
C PRO A 177 4.67 -5.22 -9.02
N LEU A 178 5.04 -4.57 -7.90
CA LEU A 178 6.28 -4.87 -7.20
C LEU A 178 6.24 -6.24 -6.53
N ILE A 179 5.12 -6.58 -5.89
CA ILE A 179 4.93 -7.86 -5.21
C ILE A 179 4.93 -9.02 -6.21
N VAL A 180 4.25 -8.89 -7.36
CA VAL A 180 4.28 -9.92 -8.42
C VAL A 180 5.72 -10.18 -8.87
N SER A 181 6.46 -9.11 -9.21
CA SER A 181 7.86 -9.24 -9.64
C SER A 181 8.77 -9.80 -8.53
N LEU A 182 8.47 -9.52 -7.27
CA LEU A 182 9.21 -10.05 -6.12
C LEU A 182 8.94 -11.55 -5.94
N GLU A 183 7.68 -12.01 -6.03
CA GLU A 183 7.32 -13.43 -5.96
C GLU A 183 7.96 -14.23 -7.11
N GLU A 184 7.96 -13.69 -8.33
CA GLU A 184 8.64 -14.31 -9.47
C GLU A 184 10.14 -14.52 -9.21
N ARG A 185 10.83 -13.54 -8.61
CA ARG A 185 12.25 -13.66 -8.29
C ARG A 185 12.51 -14.61 -7.14
N LEU A 186 11.70 -14.56 -6.08
CA LEU A 186 11.84 -15.46 -4.94
C LEU A 186 11.64 -16.94 -5.31
N ALA A 187 10.97 -17.23 -6.42
CA ALA A 187 10.87 -18.60 -6.94
C ALA A 187 12.20 -19.16 -7.45
N HIS A 188 13.17 -18.29 -7.77
CA HIS A 188 14.46 -18.66 -8.40
C HIS A 188 15.70 -18.12 -7.68
N GLN A 189 15.53 -17.23 -6.71
CA GLN A 189 16.61 -16.57 -5.98
C GLN A 189 16.47 -16.78 -4.47
N GLN A 190 17.60 -16.96 -3.78
CA GLN A 190 17.61 -17.11 -2.32
C GLN A 190 17.33 -15.80 -1.57
N ALA A 191 17.72 -14.68 -2.17
CA ALA A 191 17.47 -13.37 -1.60
C ALA A 191 17.23 -12.32 -2.69
N VAL A 192 16.30 -11.39 -2.43
CA VAL A 192 15.96 -10.27 -3.33
C VAL A 192 16.03 -8.97 -2.55
N THR A 193 16.76 -8.00 -3.09
CA THR A 193 16.74 -6.63 -2.58
C THR A 193 15.73 -5.79 -3.33
N VAL A 194 14.82 -5.15 -2.59
CA VAL A 194 13.86 -4.16 -3.10
C VAL A 194 14.38 -2.76 -2.77
N VAL A 195 14.44 -1.89 -3.76
CA VAL A 195 14.85 -0.49 -3.58
C VAL A 195 13.69 0.43 -3.97
N LEU A 196 13.24 1.26 -3.03
CA LEU A 196 12.09 2.14 -3.21
C LEU A 196 12.51 3.61 -3.06
N ASP A 197 12.54 4.35 -4.16
CA ASP A 197 12.81 5.78 -4.23
C ASP A 197 11.55 6.58 -4.60
N GLY A 198 11.63 7.89 -4.48
CA GLY A 198 10.56 8.83 -4.81
C GLY A 198 10.58 10.06 -3.90
N PRO A 199 9.75 11.08 -4.17
CA PRO A 199 9.77 12.33 -3.43
C PRO A 199 9.29 12.18 -1.97
N CYS A 200 9.76 13.06 -1.09
CA CYS A 200 9.24 13.17 0.27
C CYS A 200 7.71 13.34 0.25
N GLY A 201 7.01 12.80 1.24
CA GLY A 201 5.54 12.81 1.26
C GLY A 201 4.86 11.90 0.25
N SER A 202 5.58 11.13 -0.58
CA SER A 202 4.97 10.17 -1.51
C SER A 202 4.37 8.94 -0.82
N GLY A 203 4.82 8.57 0.39
CA GLY A 203 4.37 7.39 1.13
C GLY A 203 5.32 6.20 1.06
N LYS A 204 6.58 6.38 0.64
CA LYS A 204 7.61 5.32 0.57
C LYS A 204 7.72 4.51 1.84
N THR A 205 7.92 5.19 2.97
CA THR A 205 8.07 4.55 4.28
C THR A 205 6.86 3.69 4.65
N THR A 206 5.65 4.19 4.42
CA THR A 206 4.41 3.41 4.65
C THR A 206 4.37 2.14 3.78
N LEU A 207 4.73 2.26 2.49
CA LEU A 207 4.76 1.10 1.59
C LEU A 207 5.89 0.13 1.95
N ALA A 208 7.05 0.62 2.35
CA ALA A 208 8.16 -0.20 2.84
C ALA A 208 7.79 -0.95 4.13
N GLU A 209 7.09 -0.32 5.07
CA GLU A 209 6.55 -0.96 6.27
C GLU A 209 5.54 -2.06 5.93
N LYS A 210 4.66 -1.84 4.94
CA LYS A 210 3.72 -2.87 4.46
C LYS A 210 4.45 -4.07 3.85
N LEU A 211 5.48 -3.82 3.04
CA LEU A 211 6.34 -4.89 2.49
C LEU A 211 7.10 -5.60 3.59
N SER A 212 7.69 -4.85 4.53
CA SER A 212 8.39 -5.39 5.69
C SER A 212 7.50 -6.36 6.48
N ARG A 213 6.28 -5.96 6.84
CA ARG A 213 5.31 -6.83 7.54
C ARG A 213 4.86 -8.02 6.69
N LEU A 214 4.74 -7.84 5.37
CA LEU A 214 4.28 -8.89 4.45
C LEU A 214 5.31 -10.01 4.28
N TYR A 215 6.60 -9.66 4.26
CA TYR A 215 7.71 -10.60 4.01
C TYR A 215 8.57 -10.90 5.23
N GLY A 216 8.35 -10.24 6.37
CA GLY A 216 9.28 -10.28 7.51
C GLY A 216 10.63 -9.66 7.15
N ALA A 217 10.63 -8.65 6.27
CA ALA A 217 11.84 -8.09 5.67
C ALA A 217 12.41 -6.93 6.50
N PRO A 218 13.72 -6.90 6.79
CA PRO A 218 14.36 -5.74 7.37
C PRO A 218 14.46 -4.60 6.34
N THR A 219 14.42 -3.36 6.83
CA THR A 219 14.48 -2.14 6.01
C THR A 219 15.67 -1.28 6.41
N VAL A 220 16.39 -0.78 5.40
CA VAL A 220 17.42 0.27 5.50
C VAL A 220 16.79 1.57 5.02
N HIS A 221 16.87 2.63 5.83
CA HIS A 221 16.33 3.95 5.52
C HIS A 221 17.43 4.89 5.04
N MET A 222 17.28 5.50 3.88
CA MET A 222 18.27 6.44 3.33
C MET A 222 18.44 7.69 4.19
N ASP A 223 17.44 8.04 4.99
CA ASP A 223 17.51 9.16 5.93
C ASP A 223 18.59 8.95 7.02
N GLU A 224 18.99 7.71 7.27
CA GLU A 224 20.08 7.34 8.19
C GLU A 224 21.49 7.58 7.61
N PHE A 225 21.55 7.98 6.35
CA PHE A 225 22.78 8.26 5.60
C PHE A 225 22.93 9.72 5.18
N PHE A 226 22.23 10.66 5.82
CA PHE A 226 22.54 12.07 5.60
C PHE A 226 23.96 12.42 6.06
N LEU A 227 24.57 13.39 5.35
CA LEU A 227 25.89 13.89 5.73
C LEU A 227 25.85 14.53 7.12
N PRO A 228 26.80 14.19 8.01
CA PRO A 228 27.00 14.92 9.24
C PRO A 228 27.52 16.36 8.94
N PRO A 229 27.30 17.32 9.85
CA PRO A 229 27.58 18.74 9.60
C PRO A 229 29.00 19.05 9.09
N GLU A 230 29.99 18.34 9.60
CA GLU A 230 31.41 18.50 9.26
C GLU A 230 31.76 18.10 7.81
N LEU A 231 30.92 17.31 7.15
CA LEU A 231 31.11 16.87 5.77
C LEU A 231 30.25 17.68 4.76
N ARG A 232 29.50 18.66 5.23
CA ARG A 232 28.58 19.48 4.41
C ARG A 232 29.31 20.64 3.71
N ALA A 233 30.37 20.34 2.95
CA ALA A 233 31.02 21.36 2.13
C ALA A 233 30.06 21.90 1.05
N PRO A 234 30.10 23.22 0.72
CA PRO A 234 29.23 23.82 -0.29
C PRO A 234 29.29 23.12 -1.65
N GLU A 235 30.48 22.72 -2.07
CA GLU A 235 30.73 21.99 -3.32
C GLU A 235 30.05 20.60 -3.33
N ARG A 236 29.93 19.98 -2.16
CA ARG A 236 29.23 18.69 -2.00
C ARG A 236 27.73 18.89 -2.04
N LEU A 237 27.21 19.87 -1.30
CA LEU A 237 25.79 20.15 -1.22
C LEU A 237 25.20 20.71 -2.52
N SER A 238 26.03 21.31 -3.38
CA SER A 238 25.59 21.78 -4.70
C SER A 238 25.39 20.65 -5.72
N GLN A 239 25.91 19.44 -5.43
CA GLN A 239 25.71 18.28 -6.30
C GLN A 239 24.32 17.69 -6.09
N PRO A 240 23.62 17.25 -7.16
CA PRO A 240 22.37 16.53 -7.01
C PRO A 240 22.54 15.25 -6.14
N GLY A 241 21.80 15.16 -5.03
CA GLY A 241 21.95 14.08 -4.06
C GLY A 241 23.18 14.16 -3.18
N GLY A 242 23.95 15.27 -3.23
CA GLY A 242 25.18 15.45 -2.46
C GLY A 242 25.01 15.54 -0.94
N ASN A 243 23.78 15.64 -0.46
CA ASN A 243 23.42 15.62 0.96
C ASN A 243 23.45 14.23 1.61
N ILE A 244 23.65 13.16 0.81
CA ILE A 244 23.75 11.78 1.28
C ILE A 244 25.20 11.35 1.42
N HIS A 245 25.50 10.62 2.48
CA HIS A 245 26.81 9.98 2.72
C HIS A 245 26.89 8.66 1.94
N TYR A 246 26.91 8.76 0.62
CA TYR A 246 26.92 7.59 -0.26
C TYR A 246 28.16 6.70 -0.10
N GLU A 247 29.28 7.26 0.38
CA GLU A 247 30.50 6.48 0.66
C GLU A 247 30.24 5.44 1.76
N ARG A 248 29.53 5.84 2.83
CA ARG A 248 29.15 4.90 3.89
C ARG A 248 28.15 3.87 3.39
N PHE A 249 27.16 4.30 2.64
CA PHE A 249 26.16 3.36 2.09
C PHE A 249 26.83 2.33 1.17
N LEU A 250 27.77 2.75 0.33
CA LEU A 250 28.57 1.89 -0.55
C LEU A 250 29.40 0.87 0.23
N SER A 251 29.99 1.25 1.36
CA SER A 251 30.89 0.37 2.13
C SER A 251 30.16 -0.47 3.19
N GLU A 252 29.12 0.07 3.82
CA GLU A 252 28.47 -0.58 4.96
C GLU A 252 27.24 -1.43 4.56
N VAL A 253 26.50 -1.03 3.49
CA VAL A 253 25.23 -1.66 3.14
C VAL A 253 25.30 -2.47 1.86
N LEU A 254 25.78 -1.89 0.76
CA LEU A 254 25.70 -2.52 -0.55
C LEU A 254 26.38 -3.87 -0.66
N PRO A 255 27.56 -4.13 -0.05
CA PRO A 255 28.20 -5.44 -0.11
C PRO A 255 27.39 -6.55 0.54
N CYS A 256 26.51 -6.18 1.50
CA CYS A 256 25.73 -7.12 2.29
C CYS A 256 24.32 -7.40 1.69
N LEU A 257 23.89 -6.64 0.68
CA LEU A 257 22.53 -6.79 0.11
C LEU A 257 22.36 -8.10 -0.66
N THR A 258 23.40 -8.62 -1.29
CA THR A 258 23.35 -9.84 -2.11
C THR A 258 23.36 -11.12 -1.30
N ALA A 259 23.97 -11.10 -0.12
CA ALA A 259 24.24 -12.33 0.64
C ALA A 259 23.03 -12.86 1.43
N GLY A 260 22.02 -12.05 1.66
CA GLY A 260 20.87 -12.43 2.50
C GLY A 260 21.24 -12.63 3.99
N GLU A 261 22.50 -12.43 4.37
CA GLU A 261 23.04 -12.68 5.70
C GLU A 261 22.83 -11.53 6.69
N THR A 262 23.03 -11.79 7.97
CA THR A 262 23.02 -10.74 9.01
C THR A 262 24.16 -9.77 8.79
N PHE A 263 23.91 -8.46 8.88
CA PHE A 263 24.94 -7.43 8.87
C PHE A 263 24.57 -6.25 9.78
N SER A 264 25.52 -5.34 9.99
CA SER A 264 25.29 -4.11 10.74
C SER A 264 25.84 -2.90 9.99
N TYR A 265 25.19 -1.75 10.19
CA TYR A 265 25.65 -0.45 9.69
C TYR A 265 25.41 0.63 10.74
N GLY A 266 26.00 1.80 10.55
CA GLY A 266 25.78 2.95 11.42
C GLY A 266 24.54 3.77 10.97
N SER A 267 23.51 3.87 11.77
CA SER A 267 22.38 4.79 11.55
C SER A 267 22.71 6.16 12.11
N PHE A 268 22.74 7.19 11.27
CA PHE A 268 23.00 8.57 11.68
C PHE A 268 21.69 9.31 11.99
N ASP A 269 21.51 9.68 13.26
CA ASP A 269 20.43 10.55 13.72
C ASP A 269 20.82 12.01 13.49
N CYS A 270 20.28 12.63 12.44
CA CYS A 270 20.60 14.02 12.09
C CYS A 270 20.04 15.05 13.07
N HIS A 271 19.07 14.70 13.93
CA HIS A 271 18.57 15.60 14.98
C HIS A 271 19.48 15.63 16.20
N ARG A 272 20.10 14.48 16.51
CA ARG A 272 21.01 14.33 17.68
C ARG A 272 22.48 14.43 17.30
N GLY A 273 22.81 14.32 16.01
CA GLY A 273 24.19 14.32 15.53
C GLY A 273 25.01 13.10 15.97
N VAL A 274 24.35 11.94 16.17
CA VAL A 274 25.01 10.72 16.66
C VAL A 274 24.77 9.56 15.72
N THR A 275 25.77 8.69 15.59
CA THR A 275 25.65 7.41 14.86
C THR A 275 25.48 6.27 15.85
N ARG A 276 24.55 5.36 15.57
CA ARG A 276 24.29 4.15 16.36
C ARG A 276 24.32 2.92 15.47
N PRO A 277 24.84 1.78 15.95
CA PRO A 277 24.80 0.54 15.18
C PRO A 277 23.35 0.03 15.06
N VAL A 278 22.98 -0.37 13.85
CA VAL A 278 21.72 -1.07 13.54
C VAL A 278 22.09 -2.44 13.00
N PHE A 279 21.44 -3.49 13.52
CA PHE A 279 21.64 -4.87 13.09
C PHE A 279 20.47 -5.32 12.24
N LEU A 280 20.72 -5.77 11.04
CA LEU A 280 19.72 -6.38 10.16
C LEU A 280 19.82 -7.90 10.21
N PRO A 281 18.73 -8.60 10.50
CA PRO A 281 18.71 -10.06 10.51
C PRO A 281 18.82 -10.63 9.10
N GLN A 282 19.15 -11.91 9.03
CA GLN A 282 19.04 -12.67 7.80
C GLN A 282 17.60 -12.66 7.28
N SER A 283 17.42 -12.43 5.99
CA SER A 283 16.09 -12.42 5.37
C SER A 283 16.20 -12.68 3.86
N PRO A 284 15.24 -13.42 3.28
CA PRO A 284 15.17 -13.59 1.84
C PRO A 284 14.75 -12.30 1.11
N VAL A 285 14.18 -11.34 1.81
CA VAL A 285 13.83 -10.02 1.25
C VAL A 285 14.48 -8.94 2.09
N ARG A 286 15.08 -7.97 1.43
CA ARG A 286 15.59 -6.74 2.05
C ARG A 286 15.01 -5.54 1.36
N ILE A 287 14.80 -4.49 2.11
CA ILE A 287 14.21 -3.25 1.62
C ILE A 287 15.21 -2.12 1.87
N VAL A 288 15.48 -1.34 0.84
CA VAL A 288 16.12 -0.02 0.94
C VAL A 288 15.07 1.00 0.54
N GLU A 289 14.77 1.97 1.41
CA GLU A 289 13.78 2.99 1.09
C GLU A 289 14.27 4.39 1.42
N GLY A 290 13.80 5.34 0.65
CA GLY A 290 14.02 6.76 0.91
C GLY A 290 14.32 7.53 -0.37
N SER A 291 14.21 8.86 -0.30
CA SER A 291 14.74 9.73 -1.35
C SER A 291 16.24 9.50 -1.48
N TYR A 292 16.75 9.49 -2.71
CA TYR A 292 18.15 9.18 -3.06
C TYR A 292 18.55 7.70 -3.02
N ALA A 293 17.62 6.76 -2.76
CA ALA A 293 17.91 5.33 -2.73
C ALA A 293 18.40 4.79 -4.10
N LEU A 294 18.00 5.41 -5.21
CA LEU A 294 18.44 5.06 -6.57
C LEU A 294 19.59 5.94 -7.09
N HIS A 295 20.39 6.52 -6.19
CA HIS A 295 21.51 7.36 -6.61
C HIS A 295 22.44 6.61 -7.56
N PRO A 296 22.92 7.21 -8.68
CA PRO A 296 23.71 6.54 -9.72
C PRO A 296 24.96 5.81 -9.21
N ARG A 297 25.53 6.28 -8.12
CA ARG A 297 26.70 5.61 -7.50
C ARG A 297 26.40 4.20 -7.00
N PHE A 298 25.13 3.85 -6.81
CA PHE A 298 24.68 2.53 -6.32
C PHE A 298 24.28 1.58 -7.46
N GLU A 299 24.18 2.09 -8.69
CA GLU A 299 23.61 1.37 -9.82
C GLU A 299 24.34 0.04 -10.14
N GLU A 300 25.67 0.07 -10.13
CA GLU A 300 26.47 -1.13 -10.43
C GLU A 300 26.21 -2.23 -9.37
N SER A 301 26.17 -1.87 -8.10
CA SER A 301 25.89 -2.81 -7.01
C SER A 301 24.46 -3.35 -7.09
N TYR A 302 23.48 -2.50 -7.37
CA TYR A 302 22.09 -2.95 -7.55
C TYR A 302 21.92 -3.84 -8.79
N ARG A 303 22.65 -3.57 -9.87
CA ARG A 303 22.63 -4.41 -11.05
C ARG A 303 23.28 -5.76 -10.77
N ALA A 304 24.40 -5.78 -10.09
CA ALA A 304 25.08 -7.02 -9.69
C ALA A 304 24.21 -7.88 -8.74
N ALA A 305 23.45 -7.23 -7.85
CA ALA A 305 22.51 -7.88 -6.95
C ALA A 305 21.17 -8.24 -7.61
N ASP A 306 20.98 -7.93 -8.89
CA ASP A 306 19.67 -7.97 -9.58
C ASP A 306 18.54 -7.37 -8.75
N ALA A 307 18.80 -6.24 -8.10
CA ALA A 307 17.85 -5.58 -7.22
C ALA A 307 16.57 -5.15 -7.96
N LEU A 308 15.44 -5.26 -7.31
CA LEU A 308 14.15 -4.84 -7.81
C LEU A 308 13.91 -3.37 -7.44
N THR A 309 14.09 -2.47 -8.41
CA THR A 309 14.01 -1.03 -8.19
C THR A 309 12.64 -0.49 -8.53
N ALA A 310 12.09 0.36 -7.64
CA ALA A 310 10.80 1.00 -7.83
C ALA A 310 10.86 2.49 -7.50
N PHE A 311 10.07 3.29 -8.22
CA PHE A 311 9.89 4.72 -7.97
C PHE A 311 8.43 5.03 -7.66
N LEU A 312 8.18 5.66 -6.52
CA LEU A 312 6.85 6.03 -6.08
C LEU A 312 6.52 7.46 -6.51
N CYS A 313 5.63 7.58 -7.49
CA CYS A 313 5.14 8.85 -7.99
C CYS A 313 4.01 9.42 -7.11
N VAL A 314 4.03 10.72 -6.89
CA VAL A 314 2.95 11.50 -6.25
C VAL A 314 2.79 12.83 -6.99
N SER A 315 1.58 13.36 -7.08
CA SER A 315 1.38 14.68 -7.64
C SER A 315 1.90 15.77 -6.68
N PRO A 316 2.41 16.91 -7.19
CA PRO A 316 2.88 18.00 -6.32
C PRO A 316 1.83 18.50 -5.32
N ALA A 317 0.57 18.58 -5.74
CA ALA A 317 -0.53 19.00 -4.88
C ALA A 317 -0.76 18.01 -3.72
N GLU A 318 -0.78 16.70 -4.01
CA GLU A 318 -0.95 15.67 -3.00
C GLU A 318 0.28 15.54 -2.09
N GLN A 319 1.48 15.72 -2.63
CA GLN A 319 2.73 15.78 -1.85
C GLN A 319 2.65 16.87 -0.78
N LEU A 320 2.32 18.09 -1.19
CA LEU A 320 2.21 19.24 -0.26
C LEU A 320 1.11 19.03 0.77
N ARG A 321 -0.07 18.55 0.35
CA ARG A 321 -1.18 18.27 1.26
C ARG A 321 -0.79 17.26 2.35
N ARG A 322 -0.03 16.21 2.00
CA ARG A 322 0.45 15.20 2.96
C ARG A 322 1.50 15.75 3.91
N ILE A 323 2.44 16.56 3.38
CA ILE A 323 3.47 17.19 4.18
C ILE A 323 2.84 18.17 5.19
N GLU A 324 1.90 19.00 4.74
CA GLU A 324 1.17 19.93 5.59
C GLU A 324 0.45 19.22 6.74
N LYS A 325 -0.25 18.11 6.43
CA LYS A 325 -0.92 17.30 7.46
C LYS A 325 0.06 16.66 8.47
N ARG A 326 1.22 16.18 7.99
CA ARG A 326 2.19 15.44 8.81
C ARG A 326 3.10 16.35 9.63
N SER A 327 3.54 17.45 9.02
CA SER A 327 4.61 18.30 9.55
C SER A 327 4.35 19.79 9.22
N PRO A 328 3.24 20.37 9.70
CA PRO A 328 2.85 21.75 9.33
C PRO A 328 3.93 22.78 9.68
N ALA A 329 4.64 22.62 10.79
CA ALA A 329 5.71 23.53 11.22
C ALA A 329 6.95 23.52 10.30
N LEU A 330 7.09 22.53 9.44
CA LEU A 330 8.24 22.41 8.53
C LEU A 330 7.84 22.64 7.06
N LEU A 331 6.59 23.02 6.78
CA LEU A 331 6.06 23.12 5.42
C LEU A 331 6.89 24.04 4.53
N ASP A 332 7.26 25.22 5.02
CA ASP A 332 8.06 26.18 4.25
C ASP A 332 9.45 25.62 3.94
N ARG A 333 10.08 24.95 4.91
CA ARG A 333 11.37 24.28 4.68
C ARG A 333 11.28 23.14 3.65
N PHE A 334 10.17 22.40 3.62
CA PHE A 334 9.92 21.45 2.54
C PHE A 334 9.80 22.13 1.19
N ARG A 335 9.03 23.22 1.09
CA ARG A 335 8.81 23.95 -0.17
C ARG A 335 10.07 24.61 -0.71
N GLU A 336 10.85 25.24 0.16
CA GLU A 336 11.97 26.11 -0.24
C GLU A 336 13.30 25.35 -0.35
N VAL A 337 13.46 24.23 0.37
CA VAL A 337 14.74 23.54 0.46
C VAL A 337 14.66 22.08 0.02
N TRP A 338 13.86 21.26 0.70
CA TRP A 338 13.97 19.82 0.52
C TRP A 338 13.35 19.32 -0.78
N ILE A 339 12.17 19.79 -1.17
CA ILE A 339 11.54 19.45 -2.46
C ILE A 339 12.41 19.91 -3.64
N PRO A 340 12.95 21.15 -3.69
CA PRO A 340 13.91 21.57 -4.73
C PRO A 340 15.15 20.68 -4.82
N LEU A 341 15.75 20.28 -3.69
CA LEU A 341 16.93 19.41 -3.66
C LEU A 341 16.60 18.02 -4.23
N GLU A 342 15.48 17.43 -3.83
CA GLU A 342 15.01 16.14 -4.37
C GLU A 342 14.71 16.25 -5.87
N ASN A 343 14.01 17.28 -6.31
CA ASN A 343 13.70 17.50 -7.71
C ASN A 343 14.96 17.66 -8.57
N SER A 344 15.98 18.39 -8.07
CA SER A 344 17.28 18.49 -8.74
C SER A 344 17.91 17.11 -8.93
N TYR A 345 17.89 16.26 -7.90
CA TYR A 345 18.39 14.88 -7.97
C TYR A 345 17.61 14.04 -8.98
N PHE A 346 16.26 14.05 -8.91
CA PHE A 346 15.42 13.26 -9.81
C PHE A 346 15.61 13.66 -11.27
N GLN A 347 15.76 14.96 -11.55
CA GLN A 347 15.93 15.47 -12.90
C GLN A 347 17.34 15.24 -13.43
N ALA A 348 18.39 15.52 -12.63
CA ALA A 348 19.78 15.40 -13.06
C ALA A 348 20.14 13.97 -13.46
N TYR A 349 19.52 13.00 -12.83
CA TYR A 349 19.84 11.57 -13.04
C TYR A 349 18.70 10.77 -13.68
N ASP A 350 17.61 11.41 -14.08
CA ASP A 350 16.42 10.75 -14.65
C ASP A 350 15.95 9.52 -13.84
N ILE A 351 15.92 9.67 -12.51
CA ILE A 351 15.71 8.56 -11.55
C ILE A 351 14.41 7.82 -11.83
N GLN A 352 13.33 8.55 -12.13
CA GLN A 352 12.02 7.94 -12.38
C GLN A 352 12.04 6.98 -13.58
N SER A 353 12.76 7.32 -14.65
CA SER A 353 12.83 6.49 -15.87
C SER A 353 13.75 5.28 -15.70
N ARG A 354 14.72 5.37 -14.78
CA ARG A 354 15.68 4.31 -14.48
C ARG A 354 15.12 3.23 -13.56
N ALA A 355 14.07 3.53 -12.80
CA ALA A 355 13.40 2.54 -11.97
C ALA A 355 12.67 1.50 -12.84
N ARG A 356 12.83 0.22 -12.54
CA ARG A 356 12.15 -0.89 -13.26
C ARG A 356 10.65 -0.83 -13.13
N ILE A 357 10.15 -0.38 -11.97
CA ILE A 357 8.71 -0.31 -11.67
C ILE A 357 8.35 1.12 -11.25
N ARG A 358 7.26 1.63 -11.82
CA ARG A 358 6.66 2.90 -11.41
C ARG A 358 5.38 2.64 -10.67
N LEU A 359 5.35 3.06 -9.41
CA LEU A 359 4.18 2.98 -8.54
C LEU A 359 3.51 4.35 -8.48
N LYS A 360 2.18 4.37 -8.47
CA LYS A 360 1.40 5.60 -8.27
C LYS A 360 0.84 5.59 -6.85
N SER A 361 1.21 6.59 -6.07
CA SER A 361 0.60 6.81 -4.77
C SER A 361 -0.90 7.09 -4.91
N MET A 362 -1.69 6.58 -3.96
CA MET A 362 -3.13 6.85 -3.89
C MET A 362 -3.42 8.29 -3.51
#